data_f49547296c9bd0627b6800f6112c0f33
#
_entry.id   f49547296c9bd0627b6800f6112c0f33
#
_cell.length_a   1.000
_cell.length_b   1.000
_cell.length_c   1.000
_cell.angle_alpha   90.00
_cell.angle_beta   90.00
_cell.angle_gamma   90.00
#
_symmetry.space_group_name_H-M   'P 1'
#
loop_
_entity.id
_entity.type
_entity.pdbx_description
1 polymer ?
#
loop_
_entity_poly.entity_id
_entity_poly.type
_entity_poly.pdbx_seq_one_letter_code
_entity_poly.pdbx_strand_id
1 'polypeptide(L)'
;MNKHILVIDDNAQMRSMLQVVLESEAYVVDTASDGLIALDKIIHQQAMPGVILLDLHMPRMNGLQLIEALRQQEAAYLDSIIVLSGDVDALQEARRLGIRRCLAKPFDLEMLLELVSTCVA
;
A
#
# COMPACT_ATOMS: atom_id res chain seq x y z
N MET A 1 -15.73 0.20 -9.97
CA MET A 1 -15.12 -0.27 -8.72
C MET A 1 -13.87 -1.09 -9.05
N ASN A 2 -12.71 -0.66 -8.57
CA ASN A 2 -11.44 -1.34 -8.86
C ASN A 2 -11.04 -2.21 -7.66
N LYS A 3 -11.14 -3.52 -7.81
CA LYS A 3 -10.85 -4.49 -6.75
C LYS A 3 -9.43 -5.05 -6.82
N HIS A 4 -8.55 -4.46 -7.60
CA HIS A 4 -7.14 -4.84 -7.65
C HIS A 4 -6.37 -4.17 -6.54
N ILE A 5 -5.62 -4.97 -5.77
CA ILE A 5 -4.81 -4.49 -4.63
C ILE A 5 -3.36 -4.89 -4.87
N LEU A 6 -2.45 -3.95 -4.66
CA LEU A 6 -1.02 -4.23 -4.63
C LEU A 6 -0.56 -4.17 -3.18
N VAL A 7 -0.02 -5.28 -2.66
CA VAL A 7 0.53 -5.37 -1.31
C VAL A 7 2.05 -5.24 -1.39
N ILE A 8 2.59 -4.22 -0.72
CA ILE A 8 4.02 -3.91 -0.74
C ILE A 8 4.57 -4.03 0.68
N ASP A 9 5.34 -5.08 0.93
CA ASP A 9 5.92 -5.37 2.24
C ASP A 9 7.12 -6.29 2.03
N ASP A 10 8.24 -6.05 2.71
CA ASP A 10 9.41 -6.89 2.59
C ASP A 10 9.28 -8.21 3.36
N ASN A 11 8.33 -8.31 4.27
CA ASN A 11 8.09 -9.51 5.05
C ASN A 11 7.19 -10.47 4.27
N ALA A 12 7.76 -11.63 3.88
CA ALA A 12 7.03 -12.61 3.07
C ALA A 12 5.81 -13.18 3.78
N GLN A 13 5.87 -13.37 5.11
CA GLN A 13 4.73 -13.87 5.87
C GLN A 13 3.59 -12.87 5.90
N MET A 14 3.90 -11.59 6.06
CA MET A 14 2.91 -10.54 6.04
C MET A 14 2.25 -10.45 4.67
N ARG A 15 3.05 -10.49 3.57
CA ARG A 15 2.49 -10.48 2.22
C ARG A 15 1.52 -11.64 2.00
N SER A 16 1.94 -12.85 2.40
CA SER A 16 1.11 -14.05 2.23
C SER A 16 -0.19 -13.96 3.03
N MET A 17 -0.11 -13.51 4.26
CA MET A 17 -1.28 -13.37 5.13
C MET A 17 -2.27 -12.36 4.55
N LEU A 18 -1.78 -11.20 4.14
CA LEU A 18 -2.63 -10.17 3.56
C LEU A 18 -3.25 -10.64 2.24
N GLN A 19 -2.49 -11.35 1.41
CA GLN A 19 -3.01 -11.90 0.17
C GLN A 19 -4.16 -12.87 0.42
N VAL A 20 -3.99 -13.80 1.35
CA VAL A 20 -5.03 -14.79 1.68
C VAL A 20 -6.30 -14.09 2.18
N VAL A 21 -6.14 -13.16 3.12
CA VAL A 21 -7.28 -12.44 3.71
C VAL A 21 -8.03 -11.62 2.67
N LEU A 22 -7.29 -10.89 1.84
CA LEU A 22 -7.91 -10.01 0.83
C LEU A 22 -8.56 -10.83 -0.29
N GLU A 23 -7.93 -11.91 -0.72
CA GLU A 23 -8.53 -12.77 -1.73
C GLU A 23 -9.80 -13.45 -1.22
N SER A 24 -9.87 -13.74 0.10
CA SER A 24 -11.10 -14.27 0.69
C SER A 24 -12.26 -13.26 0.65
N GLU A 25 -11.96 -11.98 0.51
CA GLU A 25 -12.95 -10.90 0.37
C GLU A 25 -13.17 -10.53 -1.10
N ALA A 26 -12.78 -11.39 -2.02
CA ALA A 26 -12.98 -11.24 -3.47
C ALA A 26 -12.17 -10.12 -4.11
N TYR A 27 -11.04 -9.72 -3.50
CA TYR A 27 -10.09 -8.82 -4.13
C TYR A 27 -9.10 -9.59 -4.99
N VAL A 28 -8.56 -8.95 -6.02
CA VAL A 28 -7.48 -9.49 -6.85
C VAL A 28 -6.18 -8.88 -6.34
N VAL A 29 -5.25 -9.73 -5.87
CA VAL A 29 -4.07 -9.26 -5.15
C VAL A 29 -2.79 -9.55 -5.94
N ASP A 30 -1.95 -8.54 -6.12
CA ASP A 30 -0.57 -8.67 -6.54
C ASP A 30 0.32 -8.23 -5.39
N THR A 31 1.58 -8.63 -5.38
CA THR A 31 2.51 -8.33 -4.29
C THR A 31 3.82 -7.79 -4.83
N ALA A 32 4.52 -7.03 -3.98
CA ALA A 32 5.87 -6.56 -4.25
C ALA A 32 6.68 -6.58 -2.95
N SER A 33 7.94 -6.98 -3.03
CA SER A 33 8.79 -7.13 -1.85
C SER A 33 9.58 -5.87 -1.50
N ASP A 34 9.59 -4.87 -2.37
CA ASP A 34 10.22 -3.57 -2.10
C ASP A 34 9.65 -2.49 -3.01
N GLY A 35 10.10 -1.24 -2.76
CA GLY A 35 9.60 -0.09 -3.48
C GLY A 35 9.97 -0.04 -4.96
N LEU A 36 11.14 -0.59 -5.33
CA LEU A 36 11.54 -0.59 -6.74
C LEU A 36 10.69 -1.53 -7.58
N ILE A 37 10.42 -2.73 -7.05
CA ILE A 37 9.52 -3.69 -7.70
C ILE A 37 8.11 -3.10 -7.81
N ALA A 38 7.64 -2.47 -6.73
CA ALA A 38 6.32 -1.84 -6.70
C ALA A 38 6.21 -0.71 -7.72
N LEU A 39 7.21 0.16 -7.77
CA LEU A 39 7.22 1.30 -8.70
C LEU A 39 7.15 0.81 -10.15
N ASP A 40 7.95 -0.20 -10.47
CA ASP A 40 7.93 -0.81 -11.80
C ASP A 40 6.55 -1.35 -12.16
N LYS A 41 5.92 -2.08 -11.23
CA LYS A 41 4.57 -2.61 -11.45
C LYS A 41 3.54 -1.51 -11.65
N ILE A 42 3.60 -0.46 -10.87
CA ILE A 42 2.62 0.64 -10.95
C ILE A 42 2.78 1.42 -12.26
N ILE A 43 4.02 1.77 -12.62
CA ILE A 43 4.27 2.63 -13.79
C ILE A 43 4.13 1.88 -15.09
N HIS A 44 4.62 0.63 -15.16
CA HIS A 44 4.69 -0.11 -16.41
C HIS A 44 3.51 -1.03 -16.66
N GLN A 45 2.65 -1.26 -15.66
CA GLN A 45 1.41 -1.99 -15.87
C GLN A 45 0.30 -1.02 -16.29
N GLN A 46 -0.54 -1.48 -17.21
CA GLN A 46 -1.57 -0.61 -17.80
C GLN A 46 -2.71 -0.30 -16.85
N ALA A 47 -2.88 -1.10 -15.79
CA ALA A 47 -3.97 -0.91 -14.85
C ALA A 47 -3.44 -0.52 -13.47
N MET A 48 -3.77 0.68 -13.02
CA MET A 48 -3.46 1.14 -11.66
C MET A 48 -4.28 0.34 -10.64
N PRO A 49 -3.67 -0.17 -9.55
CA PRO A 49 -4.46 -0.80 -8.48
C PRO A 49 -5.45 0.17 -7.87
N GLY A 50 -6.59 -0.36 -7.43
CA GLY A 50 -7.56 0.44 -6.68
C GLY A 50 -7.06 0.78 -5.28
N VAL A 51 -6.22 -0.08 -4.71
CA VAL A 51 -5.61 0.10 -3.38
C VAL A 51 -4.16 -0.35 -3.43
N ILE A 52 -3.30 0.42 -2.79
CA ILE A 52 -1.90 0.06 -2.55
C ILE A 52 -1.71 0.00 -1.04
N LEU A 53 -1.44 -1.20 -0.51
CA LEU A 53 -1.07 -1.38 0.89
C LEU A 53 0.44 -1.30 0.98
N LEU A 54 0.96 -0.32 1.70
CA LEU A 54 2.37 0.03 1.68
C LEU A 54 2.98 0.00 3.06
N ASP A 55 3.96 -0.89 3.28
CA ASP A 55 4.86 -0.83 4.42
C ASP A 55 5.92 0.24 4.15
N LEU A 56 6.28 1.01 5.19
CA LEU A 56 7.24 2.10 5.04
C LEU A 56 8.70 1.64 5.17
N HIS A 57 8.97 0.53 5.88
CA HIS A 57 10.33 0.04 6.10
C HIS A 57 10.66 -1.11 5.17
N MET A 58 11.41 -0.83 4.11
CA MET A 58 11.80 -1.82 3.12
C MET A 58 13.20 -1.54 2.60
N PRO A 59 13.94 -2.58 2.13
CA PRO A 59 15.25 -2.36 1.51
C PRO A 59 15.13 -1.71 0.14
N ARG A 60 16.23 -1.23 -0.38
CA ARG A 60 16.40 -0.57 -1.68
C ARG A 60 15.61 0.73 -1.80
N MET A 61 14.32 0.65 -2.00
CA MET A 61 13.44 1.83 -1.98
C MET A 61 12.40 1.62 -0.88
N ASN A 62 12.42 2.46 0.16
CA ASN A 62 11.46 2.38 1.25
C ASN A 62 10.12 3.03 0.86
N GLY A 63 9.12 2.90 1.75
CA GLY A 63 7.79 3.40 1.46
C GLY A 63 7.70 4.91 1.27
N LEU A 64 8.45 5.69 2.05
CA LEU A 64 8.44 7.15 1.90
C LEU A 64 9.04 7.58 0.56
N GLN A 65 10.10 6.91 0.12
CA GLN A 65 10.70 7.16 -1.19
C GLN A 65 9.74 6.79 -2.31
N LEU A 66 9.02 5.69 -2.17
CA LEU A 66 8.01 5.28 -3.15
C LEU A 66 6.87 6.30 -3.23
N ILE A 67 6.38 6.78 -2.09
CA ILE A 67 5.33 7.81 -2.04
C ILE A 67 5.78 9.05 -2.80
N GLU A 68 7.02 9.51 -2.55
CA GLU A 68 7.55 10.70 -3.23
C GLU A 68 7.65 10.48 -4.74
N ALA A 69 8.12 9.31 -5.16
CA ALA A 69 8.22 8.98 -6.58
C ALA A 69 6.84 8.97 -7.27
N LEU A 70 5.84 8.38 -6.61
CA LEU A 70 4.48 8.35 -7.15
C LEU A 70 3.84 9.72 -7.18
N ARG A 71 4.08 10.54 -6.14
CA ARG A 71 3.57 11.91 -6.09
C ARG A 71 4.10 12.75 -7.25
N GLN A 72 5.36 12.55 -7.61
CA GLN A 72 5.97 13.26 -8.75
C GLN A 72 5.41 12.82 -10.09
N GLN A 73 4.99 11.55 -10.21
CA GLN A 73 4.33 11.07 -11.42
C GLN A 73 2.92 11.62 -11.54
N GLU A 74 2.12 11.44 -10.50
CA GLU A 74 0.77 11.97 -10.44
C GLU A 74 0.30 11.95 -9.00
N ALA A 75 -0.09 13.12 -8.47
CA ALA A 75 -0.52 13.23 -7.08
C ALA A 75 -1.75 12.37 -6.75
N ALA A 76 -2.61 12.09 -7.75
CA ALA A 76 -3.79 11.27 -7.55
C ALA A 76 -3.47 9.84 -7.12
N TYR A 77 -2.26 9.32 -7.40
CA TYR A 77 -1.85 7.99 -6.92
C TYR A 77 -1.95 7.88 -5.40
N LEU A 78 -1.69 8.99 -4.68
CA LEU A 78 -1.69 8.98 -3.21
C LEU A 78 -3.06 8.65 -2.63
N ASP A 79 -4.14 8.91 -3.35
CA ASP A 79 -5.50 8.62 -2.87
C ASP A 79 -5.78 7.12 -2.76
N SER A 80 -5.00 6.28 -3.44
CA SER A 80 -5.15 4.83 -3.41
C SER A 80 -4.25 4.15 -2.39
N ILE A 81 -3.40 4.91 -1.69
CA ILE A 81 -2.40 4.33 -0.77
C ILE A 81 -2.95 4.27 0.64
N ILE A 82 -2.81 3.09 1.26
CA ILE A 82 -2.98 2.88 2.70
C ILE A 82 -1.60 2.51 3.25
N VAL A 83 -1.07 3.34 4.13
CA VAL A 83 0.25 3.13 4.74
C VAL A 83 0.11 2.31 6.02
N LEU A 84 0.94 1.28 6.15
CA LEU A 84 1.01 0.42 7.33
C LEU A 84 2.41 0.56 7.94
N SER A 85 2.50 0.95 9.21
CA SER A 85 3.81 1.08 9.86
C SER A 85 3.69 1.01 11.38
N GLY A 86 4.71 0.43 12.02
CA GLY A 86 4.87 0.49 13.47
C GLY A 86 5.61 1.73 13.95
N ASP A 87 6.05 2.59 13.04
CA ASP A 87 6.84 3.78 13.33
C ASP A 87 5.97 5.02 13.24
N VAL A 88 5.69 5.64 14.39
CA VAL A 88 4.80 6.82 14.46
C VAL A 88 5.38 8.00 13.67
N ASP A 89 6.69 8.21 13.73
CA ASP A 89 7.33 9.31 13.01
C ASP A 89 7.23 9.11 11.50
N ALA A 90 7.40 7.87 11.03
CA ALA A 90 7.24 7.56 9.61
C ALA A 90 5.79 7.77 9.14
N LEU A 91 4.81 7.41 9.97
CA LEU A 91 3.40 7.67 9.65
C LEU A 91 3.12 9.17 9.54
N GLN A 92 3.68 9.98 10.45
CA GLN A 92 3.53 11.43 10.38
C GLN A 92 4.15 12.00 9.11
N GLU A 93 5.32 11.50 8.71
CA GLU A 93 5.98 11.94 7.48
C GLU A 93 5.15 11.56 6.24
N ALA A 94 4.55 10.37 6.23
CA ALA A 94 3.66 9.97 5.15
C ALA A 94 2.46 10.92 5.03
N ARG A 95 1.89 11.33 6.17
CA ARG A 95 0.79 12.29 6.18
C ARG A 95 1.22 13.65 5.62
N ARG A 96 2.43 14.11 5.93
CA ARG A 96 2.97 15.35 5.37
C ARG A 96 3.13 15.29 3.86
N LEU A 97 3.41 14.10 3.33
CA LEU A 97 3.52 13.88 1.89
C LEU A 97 2.16 13.80 1.19
N GLY A 98 1.06 13.77 1.96
CA GLY A 98 -0.28 13.77 1.38
C GLY A 98 -1.07 12.49 1.55
N ILE A 99 -0.53 11.50 2.29
CA ILE A 99 -1.25 10.25 2.54
C ILE A 99 -2.35 10.50 3.57
N ARG A 100 -3.58 10.11 3.24
CA ARG A 100 -4.72 10.28 4.12
C ARG A 100 -5.08 9.05 4.92
N ARG A 101 -4.71 7.86 4.44
CA ARG A 101 -5.06 6.59 5.10
C ARG A 101 -3.80 5.94 5.63
N CYS A 102 -3.70 5.91 6.97
CA CYS A 102 -2.57 5.30 7.67
C CYS A 102 -3.10 4.39 8.76
N LEU A 103 -2.45 3.26 8.96
CA LEU A 103 -2.81 2.30 9.99
C LEU A 103 -1.56 1.84 10.72
N ALA A 104 -1.54 1.99 12.05
CA ALA A 104 -0.38 1.62 12.87
C ALA A 104 -0.34 0.10 13.08
N LYS A 105 0.87 -0.47 13.03
CA LYS A 105 1.09 -1.88 13.39
C LYS A 105 1.32 -1.98 14.89
N PRO A 106 0.81 -3.01 15.56
CA PRO A 106 -0.08 -4.05 15.03
C PRO A 106 -1.48 -3.50 14.78
N PHE A 107 -2.12 -3.96 13.72
CA PHE A 107 -3.43 -3.46 13.34
C PHE A 107 -4.48 -4.58 13.43
N ASP A 108 -5.74 -4.16 13.54
CA ASP A 108 -6.89 -5.03 13.50
C ASP A 108 -7.26 -5.30 12.03
N LEU A 109 -7.43 -6.57 11.65
CA LEU A 109 -7.79 -6.94 10.30
C LEU A 109 -9.13 -6.35 9.86
N GLU A 110 -10.09 -6.23 10.77
CA GLU A 110 -11.38 -5.62 10.45
C GLU A 110 -11.21 -4.14 10.06
N MET A 111 -10.36 -3.41 10.77
CA MET A 111 -10.06 -2.02 10.43
C MET A 111 -9.38 -1.90 9.08
N LEU A 112 -8.45 -2.82 8.78
CA LEU A 112 -7.79 -2.83 7.48
C LEU A 112 -8.79 -3.08 6.35
N LEU A 113 -9.65 -4.08 6.50
CA LEU A 113 -10.66 -4.40 5.49
C LEU A 113 -11.64 -3.27 5.28
N GLU A 114 -12.00 -2.56 6.35
CA GLU A 114 -12.87 -1.39 6.27
C GLU A 114 -12.21 -0.26 5.49
N LEU A 115 -10.94 0.04 5.76
CA LEU A 115 -10.19 1.04 5.00
C LEU A 115 -10.07 0.66 3.53
N VAL A 116 -9.78 -0.61 3.24
CA VAL A 116 -9.69 -1.11 1.87
C VAL A 116 -11.02 -0.90 1.15
N SER A 117 -12.14 -1.27 1.77
CA SER A 117 -13.45 -1.11 1.15
C SER A 117 -13.77 0.36 0.85
N THR A 118 -13.32 1.27 1.70
CA THR A 118 -13.48 2.70 1.48
C THR A 118 -12.73 3.18 0.22
N CYS A 119 -11.53 2.63 0.01
CA CYS A 119 -10.72 3.00 -1.17
C CYS A 119 -11.32 2.51 -2.49
N VAL A 120 -11.94 1.32 -2.50
CA VAL A 120 -12.47 0.74 -3.73
C VAL A 120 -13.89 1.20 -4.04
N ALA A 121 -14.55 1.83 -3.09
CA ALA A 121 -15.95 2.28 -3.22
C ALA A 121 -16.13 3.40 -4.25
#